data_485a78922ac297880a46d7ed01212cc9
#
_entry.id   485a78922ac297880a46d7ed01212cc9
#
_cell.length_a   1.000
_cell.length_b   1.000
_cell.length_c   1.000
_cell.angle_alpha   90.00
_cell.angle_beta   90.00
_cell.angle_gamma   90.00
#
_symmetry.space_group_name_H-M   'P 1'
#
loop_
_entity.id
_entity.type
_entity.pdbx_description
1 polymer ?
#
loop_
_entity_poly.entity_id
_entity_poly.type
_entity_poly.pdbx_seq_one_letter_code
_entity_poly.pdbx_strand_id
1 'polypeptide(L)'
;MKKGDFIFADTSEDVEASGSFTYLNSEIPTFAGYHTIITRLKKPMANRFVAYFFDSDAFRDQVRQKVKGVKVYSITNNILKETLVCFPEKDEQRRIAEYLDVKTRKIDKAISLQQKQIEKLKEYKTTIIDSTVTGKVRVS
;
A
#
# COMPACT_ATOMS: atom_id res chain seq x y z
N MET A 1 -0.79 15.94 -12.55
CA MET A 1 -0.97 15.77 -11.08
C MET A 1 0.05 16.63 -10.35
N LYS A 2 -0.15 16.89 -9.07
CA LYS A 2 0.76 17.71 -8.25
C LYS A 2 1.21 16.88 -7.05
N LYS A 3 2.41 17.17 -6.55
CA LYS A 3 2.87 16.60 -5.28
C LYS A 3 1.83 16.83 -4.17
N GLY A 4 1.55 15.80 -3.41
CA GLY A 4 0.50 15.81 -2.39
C GLY A 4 -0.85 15.28 -2.85
N ASP A 5 -1.02 14.96 -4.13
CA ASP A 5 -2.24 14.30 -4.63
C ASP A 5 -2.26 12.83 -4.20
N PHE A 6 -3.48 12.31 -4.01
CA PHE A 6 -3.76 10.91 -3.80
C PHE A 6 -4.53 10.37 -4.99
N ILE A 7 -4.15 9.22 -5.50
CA ILE A 7 -4.75 8.59 -6.65
C ILE A 7 -5.34 7.26 -6.20
N PHE A 8 -6.66 7.15 -6.21
CA PHE A 8 -7.37 5.91 -5.94
C PHE A 8 -7.65 5.18 -7.24
N ALA A 9 -7.53 3.86 -7.24
CA ALA A 9 -8.12 3.02 -8.28
C ALA A 9 -9.65 3.10 -8.15
N ASP A 10 -10.36 3.35 -9.25
CA ASP A 10 -11.84 3.43 -9.26
C ASP A 10 -12.51 2.06 -9.32
N THR A 11 -11.72 1.00 -9.59
CA THR A 11 -12.19 -0.39 -9.67
C THR A 11 -11.22 -1.33 -8.96
N SER A 12 -11.75 -2.42 -8.41
CA SER A 12 -10.99 -3.52 -7.83
C SER A 12 -11.70 -4.85 -8.09
N GLU A 13 -10.94 -5.90 -8.39
CA GLU A 13 -11.45 -7.28 -8.51
C GLU A 13 -11.65 -7.94 -7.14
N ASP A 14 -11.05 -7.36 -6.09
CA ASP A 14 -11.12 -7.81 -4.72
C ASP A 14 -11.70 -6.69 -3.84
N VAL A 15 -12.70 -7.04 -3.02
CA VAL A 15 -13.30 -6.10 -2.07
C VAL A 15 -12.27 -5.62 -1.04
N GLU A 16 -11.36 -6.49 -0.62
CA GLU A 16 -10.31 -6.16 0.34
C GLU A 16 -9.32 -5.12 -0.21
N ALA A 17 -9.07 -5.14 -1.51
CA ALA A 17 -8.24 -4.16 -2.20
C ALA A 17 -8.97 -2.86 -2.53
N SER A 18 -10.28 -2.78 -2.29
CA SER A 18 -11.05 -1.55 -2.52
C SER A 18 -10.54 -0.41 -1.64
N GLY A 19 -10.36 0.78 -2.22
CA GLY A 19 -9.74 1.93 -1.55
C GLY A 19 -8.23 1.98 -1.66
N SER A 20 -7.62 1.10 -2.46
CA SER A 20 -6.19 1.18 -2.75
C SER A 20 -5.85 2.50 -3.43
N PHE A 21 -4.75 3.11 -3.01
CA PHE A 21 -4.33 4.42 -3.50
C PHE A 21 -2.81 4.51 -3.64
N THR A 22 -2.38 5.53 -4.36
CA THR A 22 -0.98 5.97 -4.43
C THR A 22 -0.89 7.41 -3.96
N TYR A 23 0.06 7.70 -3.07
CA TYR A 23 0.40 9.06 -2.64
C TYR A 23 1.54 9.62 -3.49
N LEU A 24 1.30 10.70 -4.20
CA LEU A 24 2.32 11.34 -5.04
C LEU A 24 3.22 12.24 -4.18
N ASN A 25 4.40 11.74 -3.84
CA ASN A 25 5.42 12.48 -3.09
C ASN A 25 6.61 12.87 -3.99
N SER A 26 6.35 13.23 -5.25
CA SER A 26 7.37 13.59 -6.24
C SER A 26 6.96 14.86 -6.98
N GLU A 27 7.95 15.65 -7.40
CA GLU A 27 7.79 16.80 -8.29
C GLU A 27 7.87 16.42 -9.78
N ILE A 28 8.15 15.15 -10.08
CA ILE A 28 8.23 14.65 -11.45
C ILE A 28 6.85 14.77 -12.11
N PRO A 29 6.75 15.34 -13.32
CA PRO A 29 5.49 15.41 -14.05
C PRO A 29 4.86 14.02 -14.18
N THR A 30 3.71 13.85 -13.57
CA THR A 30 3.00 12.56 -13.50
C THR A 30 1.56 12.75 -13.97
N PHE A 31 1.07 11.80 -14.75
CA PHE A 31 -0.30 11.76 -15.24
C PHE A 31 -1.05 10.61 -14.58
N ALA A 32 -2.32 10.83 -14.23
CA ALA A 32 -3.19 9.76 -13.80
C ALA A 32 -3.59 8.92 -15.00
N GLY A 33 -3.63 7.61 -14.83
CA GLY A 33 -4.15 6.69 -15.85
C GLY A 33 -5.69 6.71 -15.92
N TYR A 34 -6.21 5.93 -16.85
CA TYR A 34 -7.63 5.62 -16.91
C TYR A 34 -8.05 4.81 -15.67
N HIS A 35 -9.29 4.87 -15.27
CA HIS A 35 -9.77 4.21 -14.04
C HIS A 35 -9.10 4.69 -12.74
N THR A 36 -8.95 5.99 -12.59
CA THR A 36 -8.41 6.58 -11.37
C THR A 36 -9.20 7.79 -10.90
N ILE A 37 -9.24 7.99 -9.58
CA ILE A 37 -9.83 9.16 -8.92
C ILE A 37 -8.71 9.95 -8.26
N ILE A 38 -8.51 11.20 -8.69
CA ILE A 38 -7.55 12.10 -8.06
C ILE A 38 -8.21 12.83 -6.91
N THR A 39 -7.64 12.68 -5.71
CA THR A 39 -8.06 13.39 -4.50
C THR A 39 -6.99 14.35 -4.04
N ARG A 40 -7.36 15.59 -3.77
CA ARG A 40 -6.49 16.66 -3.30
C ARG A 40 -7.04 17.29 -2.03
N LEU A 41 -6.19 17.47 -1.03
CA LEU A 41 -6.57 18.11 0.22
C LEU A 41 -6.85 19.60 -0.02
N LYS A 42 -8.01 20.07 0.44
CA LYS A 42 -8.40 21.48 0.38
C LYS A 42 -7.86 22.30 1.55
N LYS A 43 -7.62 21.63 2.67
CA LYS A 43 -7.09 22.27 3.90
C LYS A 43 -5.62 21.87 4.10
N PRO A 44 -4.79 22.74 4.69
CA PRO A 44 -3.41 22.43 5.00
C PRO A 44 -3.32 21.37 6.10
N MET A 45 -3.02 20.15 5.71
CA MET A 45 -2.86 18.98 6.58
C MET A 45 -1.49 18.35 6.34
N ALA A 46 -1.07 17.45 7.23
CA ALA A 46 0.11 16.65 6.99
C ALA A 46 -0.22 15.53 5.99
N ASN A 47 0.08 15.73 4.71
CA ASN A 47 -0.27 14.78 3.64
C ASN A 47 0.19 13.35 3.94
N ARG A 48 1.35 13.20 4.58
CA ARG A 48 1.88 11.89 4.97
C ARG A 48 1.01 11.18 6.00
N PHE A 49 0.48 11.93 6.98
CA PHE A 49 -0.50 11.42 7.93
C PHE A 49 -1.78 10.96 7.22
N VAL A 50 -2.27 11.77 6.28
CA VAL A 50 -3.47 11.42 5.49
C VAL A 50 -3.24 10.17 4.65
N ALA A 51 -2.04 9.97 4.12
CA ALA A 51 -1.67 8.72 3.45
C ALA A 51 -1.80 7.51 4.39
N TYR A 52 -1.28 7.59 5.61
CA TYR A 52 -1.45 6.53 6.60
C TYR A 52 -2.90 6.32 7.02
N PHE A 53 -3.68 7.42 7.12
CA PHE A 53 -5.10 7.29 7.41
C PHE A 53 -5.84 6.54 6.29
N PHE A 54 -5.59 6.86 5.03
CA PHE A 54 -6.18 6.15 3.89
C PHE A 54 -5.74 4.68 3.79
N ASP A 55 -4.61 4.33 4.38
CA ASP A 55 -4.13 2.95 4.45
C ASP A 55 -4.65 2.18 5.67
N SER A 56 -5.29 2.86 6.61
CA SER A 56 -5.84 2.24 7.81
C SER A 56 -7.15 1.49 7.55
N ASP A 57 -7.41 0.46 8.36
CA ASP A 57 -8.69 -0.25 8.34
C ASP A 57 -9.87 0.68 8.62
N ALA A 58 -9.68 1.68 9.50
CA ALA A 58 -10.70 2.67 9.82
C ALA A 58 -11.22 3.44 8.59
N PHE A 59 -10.39 3.66 7.57
CA PHE A 59 -10.82 4.24 6.30
C PHE A 59 -11.27 3.16 5.31
N ARG A 60 -10.48 2.10 5.14
CA ARG A 60 -10.75 1.05 4.16
C ARG A 60 -12.08 0.34 4.39
N ASP A 61 -12.44 0.08 5.66
CA ASP A 61 -13.72 -0.55 6.00
C ASP A 61 -14.92 0.31 5.63
N GLN A 62 -14.81 1.64 5.77
CA GLN A 62 -15.86 2.54 5.31
C GLN A 62 -16.05 2.49 3.79
N VAL A 63 -14.97 2.33 3.03
CA VAL A 63 -15.02 2.17 1.57
C VAL A 63 -15.60 0.81 1.23
N ARG A 64 -15.10 -0.28 1.83
CA ARG A 64 -15.54 -1.66 1.60
C ARG A 64 -17.04 -1.84 1.83
N GLN A 65 -17.59 -1.23 2.86
CA GLN A 65 -19.03 -1.28 3.17
C GLN A 65 -19.91 -0.59 2.13
N LYS A 66 -19.35 0.35 1.37
CA LYS A 66 -20.12 1.16 0.41
C LYS A 66 -19.93 0.74 -1.04
N VAL A 67 -18.85 0.00 -1.36
CA VAL A 67 -18.64 -0.50 -2.73
C VAL A 67 -19.66 -1.59 -3.06
N LYS A 68 -20.10 -1.59 -4.32
CA LYS A 68 -21.05 -2.58 -4.85
C LYS A 68 -20.41 -3.26 -6.04
N GLY A 69 -20.61 -4.56 -6.15
CA GLY A 69 -20.11 -5.35 -7.28
C GLY A 69 -20.23 -6.83 -7.01
N VAL A 70 -20.06 -7.66 -8.04
CA VAL A 70 -20.04 -9.12 -7.93
C VAL A 70 -18.67 -9.68 -8.32
N LYS A 71 -18.08 -9.13 -9.38
CA LYS A 71 -16.74 -9.47 -9.87
C LYS A 71 -15.79 -8.27 -9.87
N VAL A 72 -16.35 -7.06 -10.00
CA VAL A 72 -15.61 -5.81 -9.98
C VAL A 72 -16.31 -4.86 -9.04
N TYR A 73 -15.59 -4.35 -8.07
CA TYR A 73 -16.05 -3.40 -7.06
C TYR A 73 -15.67 -1.98 -7.50
N SER A 74 -16.67 -1.11 -7.63
CA SER A 74 -16.44 0.25 -8.11
C SER A 74 -16.44 1.25 -6.97
N ILE A 75 -15.41 2.08 -6.94
CA ILE A 75 -15.29 3.22 -6.04
C ILE A 75 -15.68 4.46 -6.80
N THR A 76 -16.49 5.30 -6.19
CA THR A 76 -16.94 6.57 -6.78
C THR A 76 -16.48 7.75 -5.94
N ASN A 77 -16.46 8.94 -6.55
CA ASN A 77 -16.23 10.18 -5.82
C ASN A 77 -17.18 10.36 -4.63
N ASN A 78 -18.42 9.89 -4.72
CA ASN A 78 -19.40 10.00 -3.64
C ASN A 78 -19.02 9.12 -2.47
N ILE A 79 -18.59 7.87 -2.71
CA ILE A 79 -18.11 6.96 -1.65
C ILE A 79 -16.96 7.62 -0.89
N LEU A 80 -15.97 8.17 -1.59
CA LEU A 80 -14.83 8.85 -0.95
C LEU A 80 -15.24 10.11 -0.17
N LYS A 81 -16.20 10.89 -0.67
CA LYS A 81 -16.70 12.09 0.03
C LYS A 81 -17.51 11.80 1.29
N GLU A 82 -18.12 10.63 1.36
CA GLU A 82 -18.93 10.20 2.49
C GLU A 82 -18.13 9.49 3.59
N THR A 83 -16.83 9.29 3.40
CA THR A 83 -15.99 8.71 4.44
C THR A 83 -15.78 9.74 5.56
N LEU A 84 -15.96 9.27 6.79
CA LEU A 84 -15.73 10.08 7.98
C LEU A 84 -14.26 10.04 8.34
N VAL A 85 -13.72 11.21 8.60
CA VAL A 85 -12.31 11.38 8.92
C VAL A 85 -12.18 12.17 10.21
N CYS A 86 -11.51 11.59 11.21
CA CYS A 86 -11.13 12.27 12.43
C CYS A 86 -9.66 12.64 12.36
N PHE A 87 -9.36 13.92 12.42
CA PHE A 87 -7.98 14.41 12.36
C PHE A 87 -7.61 15.09 13.67
N PRO A 88 -6.48 14.71 14.29
CA PRO A 88 -5.89 15.48 15.39
C PRO A 88 -5.32 16.80 14.88
N GLU A 89 -4.81 17.62 15.80
CA GLU A 89 -4.11 18.85 15.48
C GLU A 89 -2.93 18.61 14.53
N LYS A 90 -2.61 19.60 13.69
CA LYS A 90 -1.61 19.45 12.60
C LYS A 90 -0.24 19.00 13.10
N ASP A 91 0.19 19.46 14.27
CA ASP A 91 1.49 19.08 14.82
C ASP A 91 1.48 17.63 15.33
N GLU A 92 0.35 17.17 15.83
CA GLU A 92 0.17 15.78 16.19
C GLU A 92 0.13 14.89 14.94
N GLN A 93 -0.54 15.31 13.85
CA GLN A 93 -0.49 14.62 12.56
C GLN A 93 0.95 14.40 12.10
N ARG A 94 1.82 15.41 12.22
CA ARG A 94 3.24 15.30 11.83
C ARG A 94 3.97 14.28 12.70
N ARG A 95 3.82 14.36 14.02
CA ARG A 95 4.45 13.42 14.95
C ARG A 95 4.03 11.96 14.69
N ILE A 96 2.74 11.75 14.43
CA ILE A 96 2.23 10.42 14.08
C ILE A 96 2.86 9.93 12.77
N ALA A 97 2.90 10.77 11.74
CA ALA A 97 3.47 10.41 10.46
C ALA A 97 4.97 10.08 10.57
N GLU A 98 5.74 10.87 11.29
CA GLU A 98 7.17 10.63 11.52
C GLU A 98 7.41 9.32 12.29
N TYR A 99 6.62 9.07 13.32
CA TYR A 99 6.68 7.80 14.07
C TYR A 99 6.40 6.61 13.16
N LEU A 100 5.34 6.67 12.36
CA LEU A 100 4.97 5.61 11.42
C LEU A 100 6.03 5.42 10.34
N ASP A 101 6.58 6.49 9.78
CA ASP A 101 7.67 6.43 8.80
C ASP A 101 8.91 5.71 9.33
N VAL A 102 9.24 5.90 10.60
CA VAL A 102 10.36 5.19 11.24
C VAL A 102 10.04 3.71 11.45
N LYS A 103 8.81 3.40 11.89
CA LYS A 103 8.40 2.01 12.19
C LYS A 103 8.23 1.20 10.92
N THR A 104 7.52 1.73 9.91
CA THR A 104 7.29 1.04 8.64
C THR A 104 8.60 0.76 7.92
N ARG A 105 9.54 1.72 7.84
CA ARG A 105 10.88 1.48 7.26
C ARG A 105 11.65 0.35 7.94
N LYS A 106 11.53 0.20 9.27
CA LYS A 106 12.17 -0.93 9.98
C LYS A 106 11.51 -2.26 9.63
N ILE A 107 10.19 -2.28 9.53
CA ILE A 107 9.42 -3.47 9.14
C ILE A 107 9.76 -3.86 7.69
N ASP A 108 9.76 -2.90 6.75
CA ASP A 108 10.08 -3.14 5.35
C ASP A 108 11.50 -3.70 5.17
N LYS A 109 12.46 -3.17 5.95
CA LYS A 109 13.83 -3.72 5.97
C LYS A 109 13.85 -5.16 6.47
N ALA A 110 13.10 -5.48 7.52
CA ALA A 110 13.01 -6.85 8.04
C ALA A 110 12.36 -7.79 7.01
N ILE A 111 11.27 -7.38 6.38
CA ILE A 111 10.61 -8.13 5.30
C ILE A 111 11.59 -8.40 4.15
N SER A 112 12.32 -7.38 3.70
CA SER A 112 13.30 -7.53 2.62
C SER A 112 14.43 -8.51 2.98
N LEU A 113 14.89 -8.52 4.22
CA LEU A 113 15.90 -9.47 4.69
C LEU A 113 15.36 -10.91 4.71
N GLN A 114 14.13 -11.10 5.18
CA GLN A 114 13.48 -12.42 5.20
C GLN A 114 13.26 -12.94 3.77
N GLN A 115 12.84 -12.08 2.85
CA GLN A 115 12.66 -12.46 1.46
C GLN A 115 13.95 -12.96 0.82
N LYS A 116 15.07 -12.26 1.06
CA LYS A 116 16.40 -12.71 0.60
C LYS A 116 16.83 -14.05 1.21
N GLN A 117 16.48 -14.30 2.48
CA GLN A 117 16.74 -15.59 3.10
C GLN A 117 15.92 -16.71 2.46
N ILE A 118 14.64 -16.46 2.17
CA ILE A 118 13.78 -17.42 1.47
C ILE A 118 14.35 -17.75 0.09
N GLU A 119 14.82 -16.78 -0.67
CA GLU A 119 15.44 -16.98 -1.97
C GLU A 119 16.69 -17.86 -1.87
N LYS A 120 17.60 -17.57 -0.94
CA LYS A 120 18.79 -18.41 -0.70
C LYS A 120 18.45 -19.84 -0.30
N LEU A 121 17.43 -20.03 0.53
CA LEU A 121 16.99 -21.38 0.92
C LEU A 121 16.40 -22.15 -0.27
N LYS A 122 15.70 -21.49 -1.18
CA LYS A 122 15.21 -22.09 -2.43
C LYS A 122 16.38 -22.50 -3.34
N GLU A 123 17.36 -21.64 -3.54
CA GLU A 123 18.58 -21.94 -4.29
C GLU A 123 19.33 -23.12 -3.69
N TYR A 124 19.51 -23.12 -2.37
CA TYR A 124 20.18 -24.21 -1.66
C TYR A 124 19.43 -25.53 -1.81
N LYS A 125 18.09 -25.52 -1.68
CA LYS A 125 17.26 -26.71 -1.92
C LYS A 125 17.48 -27.27 -3.33
N THR A 126 17.46 -26.41 -4.35
CA THR A 126 17.70 -26.82 -5.75
C THR A 126 19.11 -27.42 -5.92
N THR A 127 20.13 -26.74 -5.37
CA THR A 127 21.52 -27.21 -5.45
C THR A 127 21.73 -28.56 -4.76
N ILE A 128 21.11 -28.81 -3.59
CA ILE A 128 21.18 -30.10 -2.93
C ILE A 128 20.54 -31.20 -3.78
N ILE A 129 19.34 -30.95 -4.32
CA ILE A 129 18.65 -31.92 -5.17
C ILE A 129 19.53 -32.26 -6.36
N ASP A 130 19.99 -31.26 -7.10
CA ASP A 130 20.80 -31.44 -8.31
C ASP A 130 22.11 -32.19 -8.02
N SER A 131 22.83 -31.79 -6.96
CA SER A 131 24.12 -32.41 -6.63
C SER A 131 23.96 -33.85 -6.13
N THR A 132 22.87 -34.14 -5.44
CA THR A 132 22.61 -35.51 -4.96
C THR A 132 22.14 -36.43 -6.11
N VAL A 133 21.19 -35.98 -6.93
CA VAL A 133 20.68 -36.78 -8.05
C VAL A 133 21.74 -37.02 -9.12
N THR A 134 22.64 -36.06 -9.33
CA THR A 134 23.75 -36.20 -10.31
C THR A 134 24.97 -36.92 -9.73
N GLY A 135 24.92 -37.42 -8.51
CA GLY A 135 25.99 -38.19 -7.89
C GLY A 135 27.21 -37.38 -7.44
N LYS A 136 27.11 -36.04 -7.42
CA LYS A 136 28.17 -35.15 -6.90
C LYS A 136 28.27 -35.23 -5.37
N VAL A 137 27.17 -35.55 -4.71
CA VAL A 137 27.11 -35.80 -3.25
C VAL A 137 26.71 -37.25 -3.03
N ARG A 138 27.52 -37.97 -2.27
CA ARG A 138 27.27 -39.38 -1.92
C ARG A 138 26.30 -39.39 -0.74
N VAL A 139 25.21 -40.11 -0.88
CA VAL A 139 24.29 -40.38 0.23
C VAL A 139 24.75 -41.72 0.84
N SER A 140 25.24 -41.68 2.05
CA SER A 140 25.62 -42.89 2.83
C SER A 140 24.42 -43.46 3.55
#